data_53c273b8e854db15a4ea3dd64c61a3e1
#
_entry.id   53c273b8e854db15a4ea3dd64c61a3e1
#
_cell.length_a   1.000
_cell.length_b   1.000
_cell.length_c   1.000
_cell.angle_alpha   90.00
_cell.angle_beta   90.00
_cell.angle_gamma   90.00
#
_symmetry.space_group_name_H-M   'P 1'
#
loop_
_entity.id
_entity.type
_entity.pdbx_description
1 polymer ?
#
loop_
_entity_poly.entity_id
_entity_poly.type
_entity_poly.pdbx_seq_one_letter_code
_entity_poly.pdbx_strand_id
1 'polypeptide(L)'
;RAITKTIFLLFKDKINRVKSKKWTNEDELNLNRLIHEHLLWKLSENLNKAKGKYEGNIYWSVEAIKSYVKHSGVFNKLGIPDALSHEHITPRKQFTEYLISKYEKQVSEEDLYEDLKNKGFAVVVTNAEHHSINDNYLDFNDIWKRYYKSNSKIKIFYNDYIPKSVLSELKKRDMLVNKIDNLKFEKTTKNIINSKTRSKRYQRDQKVKLLVDSNPKQIGSKSYKRFNIYYNGITVGEFLDKGGLTIDLKWDVEHNFIKIS
;
A
#
# COMPACT_ATOMS: atom_id res chain seq x y z
N ARG A 1 -9.99 10.40 8.89
CA ARG A 1 -11.15 10.67 9.78
C ARG A 1 -12.26 9.61 9.63
N ALA A 2 -12.73 9.23 8.42
CA ALA A 2 -13.82 8.24 8.28
C ALA A 2 -13.47 6.87 8.91
N ILE A 3 -12.29 6.33 8.63
CA ILE A 3 -11.82 5.05 9.22
C ILE A 3 -11.71 5.16 10.74
N THR A 4 -11.17 6.27 11.25
CA THR A 4 -11.10 6.53 12.70
C THR A 4 -12.49 6.46 13.33
N LYS A 5 -13.46 7.15 12.74
CA LYS A 5 -14.83 7.13 13.21
C LYS A 5 -15.46 5.73 13.21
N THR A 6 -15.16 4.95 12.18
CA THR A 6 -15.63 3.54 12.12
C THR A 6 -15.04 2.73 13.27
N ILE A 7 -13.71 2.78 13.49
CA ILE A 7 -13.06 2.05 14.58
C ILE A 7 -13.56 2.55 15.96
N PHE A 8 -13.74 3.86 16.11
CA PHE A 8 -14.29 4.46 17.32
C PHE A 8 -15.71 3.93 17.66
N LEU A 9 -16.58 3.84 16.66
CA LEU A 9 -17.93 3.31 16.86
C LEU A 9 -17.92 1.82 17.22
N LEU A 10 -17.03 1.03 16.62
CA LEU A 10 -16.83 -0.38 16.94
C LEU A 10 -16.37 -0.56 18.40
N PHE A 11 -15.42 0.25 18.87
CA PHE A 11 -15.00 0.20 20.28
C PHE A 11 -16.09 0.65 21.25
N LYS A 12 -16.85 1.68 20.90
CA LYS A 12 -18.03 2.08 21.72
C LYS A 12 -19.05 0.97 21.83
N ASP A 13 -19.37 0.30 20.73
CA ASP A 13 -20.28 -0.84 20.73
C ASP A 13 -19.73 -1.99 21.61
N LYS A 14 -18.46 -2.36 21.43
CA LYS A 14 -17.78 -3.36 22.28
C LYS A 14 -17.93 -3.01 23.76
N ILE A 15 -17.56 -1.80 24.18
CA ILE A 15 -17.60 -1.35 25.57
C ILE A 15 -19.05 -1.48 26.13
N ASN A 16 -20.05 -1.06 25.38
CA ASN A 16 -21.45 -1.12 25.82
C ASN A 16 -21.94 -2.58 25.92
N ARG A 17 -21.61 -3.43 24.96
CA ARG A 17 -22.02 -4.84 24.96
C ARG A 17 -21.28 -5.66 26.03
N VAL A 18 -20.02 -5.36 26.31
CA VAL A 18 -19.27 -5.96 27.45
C VAL A 18 -19.95 -5.59 28.78
N LYS A 19 -20.28 -4.31 29.01
CA LYS A 19 -21.00 -3.86 30.21
C LYS A 19 -22.35 -4.54 30.39
N SER A 20 -23.06 -4.81 29.31
CA SER A 20 -24.36 -5.49 29.31
C SER A 20 -24.24 -7.03 29.21
N LYS A 21 -23.05 -7.61 29.32
CA LYS A 21 -22.76 -9.04 29.20
C LYS A 21 -23.26 -9.68 27.89
N LYS A 22 -23.32 -8.89 26.81
CA LYS A 22 -23.74 -9.32 25.46
C LYS A 22 -22.61 -9.50 24.47
N TRP A 23 -21.35 -9.32 24.91
CA TRP A 23 -20.15 -9.50 24.08
C TRP A 23 -19.69 -10.95 24.12
N THR A 24 -19.46 -11.57 22.98
CA THR A 24 -19.06 -12.96 22.85
C THR A 24 -17.63 -13.09 22.35
N ASN A 25 -17.04 -14.28 22.45
CA ASN A 25 -15.74 -14.57 21.85
C ASN A 25 -15.76 -14.44 20.33
N GLU A 26 -16.88 -14.76 19.68
CA GLU A 26 -17.06 -14.58 18.24
C GLU A 26 -17.06 -13.10 17.85
N ASP A 27 -17.73 -12.25 18.63
CA ASP A 27 -17.67 -10.79 18.44
C ASP A 27 -16.22 -10.26 18.52
N GLU A 28 -15.42 -10.77 19.49
CA GLU A 28 -14.03 -10.40 19.65
C GLU A 28 -13.17 -10.81 18.43
N LEU A 29 -13.34 -12.02 17.93
CA LEU A 29 -12.66 -12.51 16.74
C LEU A 29 -13.02 -11.70 15.49
N ASN A 30 -14.31 -11.39 15.32
CA ASN A 30 -14.80 -10.60 14.20
C ASN A 30 -14.29 -9.15 14.26
N LEU A 31 -14.26 -8.53 15.44
CA LEU A 31 -13.69 -7.19 15.62
C LEU A 31 -12.20 -7.17 15.28
N ASN A 32 -11.44 -8.12 15.83
CA ASN A 32 -10.01 -8.27 15.54
C ASN A 32 -9.75 -8.38 14.03
N ARG A 33 -10.49 -9.27 13.36
CA ARG A 33 -10.36 -9.49 11.93
C ARG A 33 -10.69 -8.24 11.12
N LEU A 34 -11.80 -7.56 11.45
CA LEU A 34 -12.22 -6.35 10.76
C LEU A 34 -11.17 -5.24 10.87
N ILE A 35 -10.64 -5.00 12.07
CA ILE A 35 -9.61 -3.97 12.28
C ILE A 35 -8.31 -4.37 11.56
N HIS A 36 -7.82 -5.58 11.78
CA HIS A 36 -6.54 -6.06 11.26
C HIS A 36 -6.52 -6.21 9.74
N GLU A 37 -7.51 -6.89 9.16
CA GLU A 37 -7.46 -7.26 7.74
C GLU A 37 -7.97 -6.15 6.82
N HIS A 38 -8.87 -5.30 7.30
CA HIS A 38 -9.54 -4.32 6.45
C HIS A 38 -9.23 -2.86 6.83
N LEU A 39 -9.50 -2.46 8.08
CA LEU A 39 -9.45 -1.05 8.44
C LEU A 39 -8.03 -0.51 8.53
N LEU A 40 -7.09 -1.23 9.15
CA LEU A 40 -5.69 -0.80 9.23
C LEU A 40 -5.00 -0.83 7.87
N TRP A 41 -5.36 -1.79 7.00
CA TRP A 41 -4.87 -1.79 5.63
C TRP A 41 -5.30 -0.53 4.87
N LYS A 42 -6.59 -0.23 4.92
CA LYS A 42 -7.14 0.99 4.28
C LYS A 42 -6.61 2.27 4.89
N LEU A 43 -6.34 2.28 6.19
CA LEU A 43 -5.75 3.41 6.86
C LEU A 43 -4.36 3.73 6.31
N SER A 44 -3.48 2.73 6.18
CA SER A 44 -2.11 2.92 5.68
C SER A 44 -2.08 3.40 4.22
N GLU A 45 -3.07 2.99 3.39
CA GLU A 45 -3.24 3.52 2.03
C GLU A 45 -3.72 4.99 2.03
N ASN A 46 -4.61 5.36 2.94
CA ASN A 46 -5.29 6.67 2.95
C ASN A 46 -4.51 7.78 3.66
N LEU A 47 -3.71 7.45 4.69
CA LEU A 47 -2.93 8.45 5.44
C LEU A 47 -1.98 9.24 4.52
N ASN A 48 -1.54 8.62 3.46
CA ASN A 48 -0.56 9.20 2.54
C ASN A 48 -1.20 9.79 1.28
N LYS A 49 -2.53 9.91 1.18
CA LYS A 49 -3.26 10.27 -0.06
C LYS A 49 -2.81 9.42 -1.25
N ALA A 50 -2.41 8.19 -1.00
CA ALA A 50 -1.72 7.35 -1.96
C ALA A 50 -2.65 6.96 -3.11
N LYS A 51 -2.13 7.11 -4.32
CA LYS A 51 -2.66 6.43 -5.51
C LYS A 51 -1.97 5.05 -5.59
N GLY A 52 -2.45 4.11 -4.77
CA GLY A 52 -1.90 2.77 -4.73
C GLY A 52 -0.95 2.50 -3.55
N LYS A 53 -0.48 1.27 -3.49
CA LYS A 53 0.26 0.68 -2.37
C LYS A 53 1.65 1.30 -2.14
N TYR A 54 2.27 1.83 -3.18
CA TYR A 54 3.63 2.35 -3.16
C TYR A 54 3.69 3.84 -3.49
N GLU A 55 3.29 4.20 -4.71
CA GLU A 55 3.31 5.58 -5.18
C GLU A 55 2.39 6.46 -4.34
N GLY A 56 2.91 7.56 -3.83
CA GLY A 56 2.22 8.45 -2.89
C GLY A 56 2.43 8.11 -1.41
N ASN A 57 3.13 7.02 -1.08
CA ASN A 57 3.60 6.80 0.28
C ASN A 57 4.67 7.85 0.63
N ILE A 58 4.55 8.44 1.82
CA ILE A 58 5.46 9.50 2.27
C ILE A 58 6.82 8.91 2.68
N TYR A 59 6.81 7.70 3.24
CA TYR A 59 8.01 7.10 3.83
C TYR A 59 8.56 6.03 2.89
N TRP A 60 9.79 6.25 2.44
CA TRP A 60 10.54 5.32 1.61
C TRP A 60 11.91 5.07 2.21
N SER A 61 12.34 3.82 2.24
CA SER A 61 13.73 3.53 2.56
C SER A 61 14.64 3.97 1.40
N VAL A 62 15.91 4.18 1.72
CA VAL A 62 16.93 4.51 0.71
C VAL A 62 17.07 3.41 -0.34
N GLU A 63 17.05 2.15 0.10
CA GLU A 63 17.16 1.00 -0.81
C GLU A 63 15.92 0.83 -1.68
N ALA A 64 14.72 1.12 -1.15
CA ALA A 64 13.51 1.13 -1.95
C ALA A 64 13.53 2.22 -3.04
N ILE A 65 14.07 3.41 -2.76
CA ILE A 65 14.27 4.45 -3.78
C ILE A 65 15.27 3.98 -4.85
N LYS A 66 16.41 3.38 -4.46
CA LYS A 66 17.36 2.82 -5.41
C LYS A 66 16.73 1.78 -6.31
N SER A 67 15.94 0.86 -5.73
CA SER A 67 15.20 -0.14 -6.49
C SER A 67 14.22 0.50 -7.47
N TYR A 68 13.42 1.47 -7.01
CA TYR A 68 12.46 2.18 -7.86
C TYR A 68 13.14 2.82 -9.07
N VAL A 69 14.29 3.47 -8.86
CA VAL A 69 15.06 4.10 -9.96
C VAL A 69 15.67 3.05 -10.89
N LYS A 70 16.29 2.01 -10.32
CA LYS A 70 16.90 0.89 -11.08
C LYS A 70 15.91 0.23 -12.04
N HIS A 71 14.66 0.03 -11.59
CA HIS A 71 13.61 -0.63 -12.36
C HIS A 71 12.67 0.33 -13.10
N SER A 72 12.97 1.64 -13.09
CA SER A 72 12.17 2.70 -13.74
C SER A 72 10.71 2.72 -13.29
N GLY A 73 10.45 2.40 -12.03
CA GLY A 73 9.12 2.38 -11.44
C GLY A 73 8.93 1.34 -10.34
N VAL A 74 7.67 1.05 -10.03
CA VAL A 74 7.33 0.05 -9.03
C VAL A 74 7.71 -1.34 -9.50
N PHE A 75 8.68 -1.94 -8.80
CA PHE A 75 9.10 -3.32 -8.99
C PHE A 75 8.65 -4.15 -7.79
N ASN A 76 7.70 -5.06 -8.03
CA ASN A 76 7.14 -5.92 -7.00
C ASN A 76 7.07 -7.36 -7.52
N LYS A 77 8.12 -8.13 -7.26
CA LYS A 77 8.21 -9.57 -7.57
C LYS A 77 8.47 -10.36 -6.30
N LEU A 78 7.64 -11.37 -6.08
CA LEU A 78 7.80 -12.26 -4.93
C LEU A 78 9.18 -12.94 -4.96
N GLY A 79 9.85 -12.99 -3.80
CA GLY A 79 11.14 -13.66 -3.63
C GLY A 79 12.36 -12.91 -4.19
N ILE A 80 12.20 -11.75 -4.82
CA ILE A 80 13.32 -10.94 -5.30
C ILE A 80 13.74 -9.95 -4.22
N PRO A 81 15.03 -9.92 -3.79
CA PRO A 81 15.48 -9.10 -2.66
C PRO A 81 15.23 -7.60 -2.81
N ASP A 82 15.42 -7.04 -4.01
CA ASP A 82 15.23 -5.61 -4.29
C ASP A 82 13.82 -5.24 -4.74
N ALA A 83 12.89 -6.20 -4.79
CA ALA A 83 11.49 -5.88 -5.03
C ALA A 83 10.89 -5.11 -3.85
N LEU A 84 9.95 -4.21 -4.16
CA LEU A 84 9.33 -3.35 -3.16
C LEU A 84 8.32 -4.10 -2.28
N SER A 85 8.37 -3.82 -1.00
CA SER A 85 7.42 -4.25 0.01
C SER A 85 6.79 -3.06 0.72
N HIS A 86 5.49 -3.19 1.06
CA HIS A 86 4.75 -2.19 1.83
C HIS A 86 4.70 -2.66 3.28
N GLU A 87 5.60 -2.14 4.09
CA GLU A 87 5.77 -2.52 5.48
C GLU A 87 4.99 -1.57 6.40
N HIS A 88 4.12 -2.11 7.24
CA HIS A 88 3.45 -1.32 8.26
C HIS A 88 4.44 -0.98 9.38
N ILE A 89 4.51 0.31 9.78
CA ILE A 89 5.46 0.76 10.81
C ILE A 89 5.26 -0.01 12.12
N THR A 90 4.01 -0.33 12.46
CA THR A 90 3.61 -1.28 13.49
C THR A 90 2.88 -2.44 12.82
N PRO A 91 3.29 -3.70 13.01
CA PRO A 91 2.62 -4.84 12.40
C PRO A 91 1.13 -4.86 12.78
N ARG A 92 0.28 -5.04 11.79
CA ARG A 92 -1.18 -4.86 11.95
C ARG A 92 -1.79 -5.69 13.08
N LYS A 93 -1.32 -6.93 13.27
CA LYS A 93 -1.82 -7.80 14.34
C LYS A 93 -1.53 -7.19 15.70
N GLN A 94 -0.27 -6.87 15.98
CA GLN A 94 0.16 -6.29 17.25
C GLN A 94 -0.46 -4.90 17.47
N PHE A 95 -0.64 -4.12 16.41
CA PHE A 95 -1.30 -2.83 16.53
C PHE A 95 -2.79 -2.98 16.86
N THR A 96 -3.47 -3.98 16.29
CA THR A 96 -4.87 -4.29 16.66
C THR A 96 -4.98 -4.68 18.12
N GLU A 97 -4.11 -5.57 18.60
CA GLU A 97 -4.05 -6.00 19.99
C GLU A 97 -3.78 -4.80 20.93
N TYR A 98 -2.85 -3.93 20.58
CA TYR A 98 -2.57 -2.68 21.30
C TYR A 98 -3.81 -1.78 21.39
N LEU A 99 -4.49 -1.52 20.28
CA LEU A 99 -5.69 -0.67 20.27
C LEU A 99 -6.82 -1.27 21.11
N ILE A 100 -7.06 -2.58 21.00
CA ILE A 100 -8.09 -3.28 21.76
C ILE A 100 -7.80 -3.22 23.27
N SER A 101 -6.56 -3.47 23.68
CA SER A 101 -6.14 -3.38 25.08
C SER A 101 -6.24 -1.95 25.61
N LYS A 102 -5.72 -0.97 24.86
CA LYS A 102 -5.72 0.43 25.27
C LYS A 102 -7.12 1.00 25.45
N TYR A 103 -8.05 0.60 24.58
CA TYR A 103 -9.42 1.14 24.54
C TYR A 103 -10.46 0.16 25.09
N GLU A 104 -10.04 -0.80 25.92
CA GLU A 104 -10.93 -1.81 26.51
C GLU A 104 -12.07 -1.22 27.36
N LYS A 105 -11.79 -0.18 28.14
CA LYS A 105 -12.75 0.40 29.11
C LYS A 105 -13.40 1.70 28.60
N GLN A 106 -12.66 2.47 27.86
CA GLN A 106 -13.11 3.76 27.31
C GLN A 106 -12.35 4.11 26.05
N VAL A 107 -12.94 4.88 25.17
CA VAL A 107 -12.33 5.38 23.94
C VAL A 107 -12.68 6.84 23.72
N SER A 108 -11.69 7.65 23.40
CA SER A 108 -11.82 9.00 22.85
C SER A 108 -11.55 8.95 21.34
N GLU A 109 -12.35 9.64 20.55
CA GLU A 109 -12.14 9.68 19.10
C GLU A 109 -10.83 10.37 18.75
N GLU A 110 -10.44 11.40 19.50
CA GLU A 110 -9.20 12.15 19.27
C GLU A 110 -7.96 11.32 19.62
N ASP A 111 -7.94 10.65 20.77
CA ASP A 111 -6.82 9.78 21.17
C ASP A 111 -6.65 8.63 20.18
N LEU A 112 -7.76 8.02 19.75
CA LEU A 112 -7.74 6.98 18.73
C LEU A 112 -7.22 7.52 17.39
N TYR A 113 -7.63 8.74 17.00
CA TYR A 113 -7.14 9.38 15.79
C TYR A 113 -5.63 9.62 15.84
N GLU A 114 -5.11 10.11 16.96
CA GLU A 114 -3.67 10.33 17.12
C GLU A 114 -2.88 9.00 17.13
N ASP A 115 -3.38 7.95 17.77
CA ASP A 115 -2.73 6.63 17.67
C ASP A 115 -2.71 6.10 16.23
N LEU A 116 -3.84 6.15 15.53
CA LEU A 116 -3.93 5.70 14.14
C LEU A 116 -3.03 6.51 13.22
N LYS A 117 -3.00 7.82 13.39
CA LYS A 117 -2.18 8.74 12.59
C LYS A 117 -0.68 8.50 12.82
N ASN A 118 -0.29 8.32 14.08
CA ASN A 118 1.12 8.23 14.46
C ASN A 118 1.69 6.82 14.36
N LYS A 119 0.86 5.77 14.37
CA LYS A 119 1.30 4.36 14.40
C LYS A 119 0.72 3.50 13.27
N GLY A 120 -0.25 4.01 12.51
CA GLY A 120 -1.00 3.25 11.49
C GLY A 120 -0.52 3.45 10.05
N PHE A 121 0.62 4.10 9.83
CA PHE A 121 1.17 4.31 8.49
C PHE A 121 2.09 3.17 8.05
N ALA A 122 2.53 3.25 6.80
CA ALA A 122 3.45 2.28 6.25
C ALA A 122 4.70 2.95 5.66
N VAL A 123 5.72 2.15 5.48
CA VAL A 123 7.00 2.51 4.86
C VAL A 123 7.21 1.61 3.64
N VAL A 124 7.61 2.17 2.52
CA VAL A 124 8.05 1.37 1.38
C VAL A 124 9.51 0.97 1.62
N VAL A 125 9.74 -0.32 1.66
CA VAL A 125 11.05 -0.94 1.86
C VAL A 125 11.31 -1.94 0.72
N THR A 126 12.52 -2.49 0.63
CA THR A 126 12.78 -3.67 -0.21
C THR A 126 12.40 -4.95 0.52
N ASN A 127 12.22 -6.06 -0.21
CA ASN A 127 12.01 -7.37 0.41
C ASN A 127 13.16 -7.78 1.33
N ALA A 128 14.40 -7.46 0.96
CA ALA A 128 15.57 -7.70 1.81
C ALA A 128 15.49 -6.94 3.14
N GLU A 129 15.11 -5.65 3.09
CA GLU A 129 14.90 -4.86 4.29
C GLU A 129 13.73 -5.39 5.12
N HIS A 130 12.59 -5.71 4.46
CA HIS A 130 11.43 -6.29 5.13
C HIS A 130 11.78 -7.55 5.94
N HIS A 131 12.55 -8.48 5.35
CA HIS A 131 12.99 -9.69 6.06
C HIS A 131 14.04 -9.42 7.15
N SER A 132 14.71 -8.26 7.15
CA SER A 132 15.66 -7.87 8.19
C SER A 132 15.01 -7.25 9.43
N ILE A 133 13.75 -6.82 9.30
CA ILE A 133 12.99 -6.21 10.40
C ILE A 133 12.60 -7.31 11.40
N ASN A 134 12.84 -7.05 12.68
CA ASN A 134 12.55 -7.99 13.76
C ASN A 134 11.49 -7.40 14.69
N ASP A 135 10.37 -8.09 14.81
CA ASP A 135 9.24 -7.68 15.67
C ASP A 135 9.56 -7.69 17.15
N ASN A 136 10.64 -8.37 17.59
CA ASN A 136 11.12 -8.32 18.98
C ASN A 136 11.54 -6.89 19.40
N TYR A 137 11.78 -6.00 18.45
CA TYR A 137 12.09 -4.60 18.72
C TYR A 137 10.84 -3.69 18.64
N LEU A 138 9.64 -4.26 18.53
CA LEU A 138 8.41 -3.47 18.52
C LEU A 138 8.25 -2.71 19.84
N ASP A 139 8.06 -1.40 19.72
CA ASP A 139 7.88 -0.50 20.86
C ASP A 139 6.88 0.60 20.43
N PHE A 140 5.71 0.61 21.07
CA PHE A 140 4.67 1.60 20.73
C PHE A 140 5.02 3.02 21.16
N ASN A 141 6.05 3.20 22.01
CA ASN A 141 6.60 4.50 22.36
C ASN A 141 7.75 4.93 21.43
N ASP A 142 8.35 3.98 20.72
CA ASP A 142 9.40 4.21 19.71
C ASP A 142 9.18 3.32 18.48
N ILE A 143 8.21 3.69 17.67
CA ILE A 143 7.78 2.91 16.49
C ILE A 143 8.89 2.71 15.46
N TRP A 144 9.93 3.56 15.45
CA TRP A 144 11.06 3.44 14.54
C TRP A 144 12.10 2.42 15.00
N LYS A 145 11.99 1.89 16.23
CA LYS A 145 12.98 1.00 16.85
C LYS A 145 13.23 -0.28 16.03
N ARG A 146 12.18 -0.85 15.44
CA ARG A 146 12.28 -2.01 14.55
C ARG A 146 13.20 -1.75 13.34
N TYR A 147 13.23 -0.53 12.85
CA TYR A 147 13.98 -0.12 11.66
C TYR A 147 15.45 0.16 11.97
N TYR A 148 15.74 0.98 12.96
CA TYR A 148 17.16 1.29 13.28
C TYR A 148 17.88 0.18 14.03
N LYS A 149 17.14 -0.77 14.64
CA LYS A 149 17.67 -2.00 15.24
C LYS A 149 17.67 -3.19 14.28
N SER A 150 17.10 -3.06 13.09
CA SER A 150 17.16 -4.10 12.08
C SER A 150 18.61 -4.37 11.65
N ASN A 151 18.87 -5.58 11.17
CA ASN A 151 20.22 -5.93 10.65
C ASN A 151 20.65 -5.02 9.49
N SER A 152 19.71 -4.56 8.68
CA SER A 152 19.94 -3.65 7.55
C SER A 152 20.10 -2.19 7.97
N LYS A 153 19.85 -1.83 9.25
CA LYS A 153 19.87 -0.43 9.75
C LYS A 153 19.15 0.52 8.78
N ILE A 154 17.85 0.28 8.57
CA ILE A 154 17.05 0.91 7.53
C ILE A 154 17.08 2.44 7.66
N LYS A 155 17.45 3.12 6.59
CA LYS A 155 17.48 4.58 6.49
C LYS A 155 16.29 5.06 5.67
N ILE A 156 15.68 6.17 6.07
CA ILE A 156 14.54 6.79 5.40
C ILE A 156 15.03 7.94 4.51
N PHE A 157 14.57 7.94 3.28
CA PHE A 157 14.88 9.01 2.33
C PHE A 157 14.07 10.26 2.64
N TYR A 158 14.75 11.41 2.77
CA TYR A 158 14.10 12.69 3.04
C TYR A 158 13.21 13.13 1.88
N ASN A 159 12.04 13.65 2.22
CA ASN A 159 11.20 14.46 1.33
C ASN A 159 10.40 15.49 2.14
N ASP A 160 9.92 16.55 1.47
CA ASP A 160 9.25 17.69 2.09
C ASP A 160 7.87 17.38 2.71
N TYR A 161 7.33 16.16 2.47
CA TYR A 161 6.03 15.74 3.01
C TYR A 161 6.13 15.07 4.38
N ILE A 162 7.35 14.70 4.81
CA ILE A 162 7.57 14.12 6.13
C ILE A 162 7.30 15.18 7.20
N PRO A 163 6.39 14.94 8.16
CA PRO A 163 6.07 15.88 9.22
C PRO A 163 7.32 16.29 10.03
N LYS A 164 7.43 17.55 10.43
CA LYS A 164 8.59 18.08 11.18
C LYS A 164 8.89 17.29 12.47
N SER A 165 7.85 16.84 13.17
CA SER A 165 7.99 16.00 14.36
C SER A 165 8.69 14.67 14.03
N VAL A 166 8.28 14.00 12.94
CA VAL A 166 8.89 12.76 12.50
C VAL A 166 10.32 12.98 11.99
N LEU A 167 10.58 14.08 11.27
CA LEU A 167 11.94 14.44 10.84
C LEU A 167 12.90 14.58 12.04
N SER A 168 12.45 15.20 13.11
CA SER A 168 13.25 15.34 14.34
C SER A 168 13.59 13.97 14.94
N GLU A 169 12.62 13.05 14.98
CA GLU A 169 12.81 11.69 15.49
C GLU A 169 13.76 10.87 14.62
N LEU A 170 13.62 10.93 13.29
CA LEU A 170 14.50 10.24 12.35
C LEU A 170 15.94 10.76 12.42
N LYS A 171 16.13 12.10 12.57
CA LYS A 171 17.46 12.71 12.74
C LYS A 171 18.15 12.24 14.02
N LYS A 172 17.45 12.24 15.17
CA LYS A 172 17.99 11.77 16.45
C LYS A 172 18.52 10.33 16.39
N ARG A 173 17.92 9.49 15.52
CA ARG A 173 18.29 8.09 15.34
C ARG A 173 19.24 7.84 14.17
N ASP A 174 19.76 8.90 13.56
CA ASP A 174 20.58 8.81 12.34
C ASP A 174 19.91 7.97 11.24
N MET A 175 18.60 8.10 11.08
CA MET A 175 17.82 7.36 10.08
C MET A 175 17.52 8.16 8.82
N LEU A 176 17.88 9.45 8.75
CA LEU A 176 17.51 10.32 7.65
C LEU A 176 18.63 10.50 6.65
N VAL A 177 18.34 10.28 5.36
CA VAL A 177 19.25 10.50 4.24
C VAL A 177 18.67 11.49 3.26
N ASN A 178 19.40 12.58 2.99
CA ASN A 178 18.95 13.67 2.11
C ASN A 178 19.40 13.50 0.66
N LYS A 179 20.47 12.75 0.42
CA LYS A 179 21.05 12.50 -0.91
C LYS A 179 21.46 11.05 -1.02
N ILE A 180 21.33 10.50 -2.20
CA ILE A 180 21.86 9.19 -2.56
C ILE A 180 22.89 9.43 -3.65
N ASP A 181 24.15 9.13 -3.36
CA ASP A 181 25.24 9.31 -4.31
C ASP A 181 24.99 8.45 -5.55
N ASN A 182 25.36 8.99 -6.72
CA ASN A 182 25.21 8.35 -8.05
C ASN A 182 23.78 8.11 -8.56
N LEU A 183 22.73 8.60 -7.88
CA LEU A 183 21.42 8.63 -8.48
C LEU A 183 21.16 9.97 -9.19
N LYS A 184 21.05 9.93 -10.52
CA LYS A 184 20.58 11.10 -11.29
C LYS A 184 19.10 11.30 -11.07
N PHE A 185 18.73 12.13 -10.10
CA PHE A 185 17.34 12.45 -9.76
C PHE A 185 16.67 13.45 -10.73
N GLU A 186 17.21 13.65 -11.90
CA GLU A 186 16.67 14.60 -12.88
C GLU A 186 15.25 14.23 -13.32
N LYS A 187 14.25 14.51 -12.54
CA LYS A 187 12.81 14.36 -12.76
C LYS A 187 12.08 13.24 -11.99
N THR A 188 12.76 12.28 -11.37
CA THR A 188 12.10 11.08 -10.81
C THR A 188 11.40 11.36 -9.49
N THR A 189 11.95 12.22 -8.62
CA THR A 189 11.34 12.54 -7.31
C THR A 189 10.03 13.31 -7.43
N LYS A 190 9.88 14.19 -8.43
CA LYS A 190 8.59 14.83 -8.72
C LYS A 190 7.55 13.81 -9.21
N ASN A 191 7.99 12.75 -9.88
CA ASN A 191 7.12 11.70 -10.39
C ASN A 191 6.70 10.70 -9.30
N ILE A 192 7.57 10.37 -8.33
CA ILE A 192 7.24 9.48 -7.21
C ILE A 192 6.10 10.08 -6.37
N ILE A 193 6.09 11.39 -6.20
CA ILE A 193 5.13 12.09 -5.34
C ILE A 193 3.99 12.71 -6.15
N ASN A 194 4.25 13.07 -7.42
CA ASN A 194 3.30 13.76 -8.31
C ASN A 194 2.91 12.96 -9.54
N SER A 195 3.20 11.65 -9.61
CA SER A 195 2.77 10.87 -10.77
C SER A 195 1.23 10.88 -10.87
N LYS A 196 0.71 11.99 -11.41
CA LYS A 196 -0.45 11.92 -12.26
C LYS A 196 0.00 11.09 -13.47
N THR A 197 0.17 9.79 -13.31
CA THR A 197 0.05 8.89 -14.43
C THR A 197 -1.38 9.08 -14.91
N ARG A 198 -1.56 10.02 -15.83
CA ARG A 198 -2.67 9.90 -16.77
C ARG A 198 -2.56 8.48 -17.27
N SER A 199 -3.44 7.60 -16.82
CA SER A 199 -3.63 6.30 -17.43
C SER A 199 -3.65 6.59 -18.92
N LYS A 200 -2.78 5.91 -19.69
CA LYS A 200 -2.78 6.03 -21.15
C LYS A 200 -4.22 5.78 -21.57
N ARG A 201 -4.97 6.83 -21.86
CA ARG A 201 -6.33 6.69 -22.37
C ARG A 201 -6.14 6.19 -23.79
N TYR A 202 -6.44 4.95 -24.02
CA TYR A 202 -6.52 4.42 -25.36
C TYR A 202 -7.63 5.16 -26.10
N GLN A 203 -7.31 5.65 -27.30
CA GLN A 203 -8.30 6.30 -28.16
C GLN A 203 -9.24 5.24 -28.72
N ARG A 204 -10.51 5.57 -28.91
CA ARG A 204 -11.53 4.61 -29.34
C ARG A 204 -11.29 4.03 -30.74
N ASP A 205 -10.58 4.77 -31.61
CA ASP A 205 -10.23 4.43 -32.99
C ASP A 205 -8.95 3.57 -33.09
N GLN A 206 -8.16 3.47 -32.04
CA GLN A 206 -6.96 2.63 -32.03
C GLN A 206 -7.30 1.16 -32.23
N LYS A 207 -6.48 0.47 -33.03
CA LYS A 207 -6.67 -0.94 -33.37
C LYS A 207 -5.92 -1.87 -32.43
N VAL A 208 -6.55 -2.99 -32.10
CA VAL A 208 -5.99 -4.05 -31.30
C VAL A 208 -5.41 -5.13 -32.21
N LYS A 209 -4.20 -5.60 -31.89
CA LYS A 209 -3.56 -6.77 -32.50
C LYS A 209 -3.36 -7.81 -31.39
N LEU A 210 -3.85 -9.04 -31.61
CA LEU A 210 -3.57 -10.17 -30.75
C LEU A 210 -2.10 -10.60 -30.90
N LEU A 211 -1.44 -10.91 -29.79
CA LEU A 211 -0.06 -11.39 -29.72
C LEU A 211 0.00 -12.84 -29.23
N VAL A 212 -1.14 -13.47 -28.99
CA VAL A 212 -1.29 -14.85 -28.53
C VAL A 212 -2.26 -15.60 -29.44
N ASP A 213 -2.01 -16.88 -29.63
CA ASP A 213 -2.81 -17.74 -30.52
C ASP A 213 -4.09 -18.26 -29.85
N SER A 214 -4.13 -18.26 -28.52
CA SER A 214 -5.27 -18.72 -27.73
C SER A 214 -5.55 -17.80 -26.56
N ASN A 215 -6.76 -17.87 -26.01
CA ASN A 215 -7.14 -17.06 -24.86
C ASN A 215 -6.36 -17.47 -23.58
N PRO A 216 -5.50 -16.59 -23.04
CA PRO A 216 -4.63 -16.91 -21.89
C PRO A 216 -5.34 -16.81 -20.54
N LYS A 217 -6.62 -16.46 -20.51
CA LYS A 217 -7.38 -16.32 -19.27
C LYS A 217 -7.93 -17.65 -18.80
N GLN A 218 -8.22 -17.75 -17.51
CA GLN A 218 -8.84 -18.95 -16.94
C GLN A 218 -10.23 -19.20 -17.55
N ILE A 219 -10.44 -20.39 -18.10
CA ILE A 219 -11.71 -20.83 -18.70
C ILE A 219 -12.86 -20.63 -17.70
N GLY A 220 -13.99 -20.09 -18.17
CA GLY A 220 -15.19 -19.84 -17.36
C GLY A 220 -15.17 -18.50 -16.58
N SER A 221 -14.01 -17.83 -16.45
CA SER A 221 -13.93 -16.53 -15.78
C SER A 221 -14.60 -15.41 -16.58
N LYS A 222 -14.98 -14.31 -15.91
CA LYS A 222 -15.49 -13.11 -16.59
C LYS A 222 -14.44 -12.50 -17.53
N SER A 223 -13.16 -12.54 -17.16
CA SER A 223 -12.06 -12.06 -17.99
C SER A 223 -11.85 -12.94 -19.23
N TYR A 224 -12.05 -14.27 -19.13
CA TYR A 224 -12.02 -15.19 -20.28
C TYR A 224 -13.08 -14.79 -21.31
N LYS A 225 -14.32 -14.56 -20.85
CA LYS A 225 -15.44 -14.15 -21.74
C LYS A 225 -15.13 -12.84 -22.46
N ARG A 226 -14.56 -11.84 -21.75
CA ARG A 226 -14.21 -10.55 -22.34
C ARG A 226 -13.01 -10.63 -23.27
N PHE A 227 -12.02 -11.49 -22.97
CA PHE A 227 -10.88 -11.71 -23.87
C PHE A 227 -11.32 -12.28 -25.23
N ASN A 228 -12.34 -13.12 -25.25
CA ASN A 228 -12.90 -13.68 -26.51
C ASN A 228 -13.57 -12.64 -27.43
N ILE A 229 -13.73 -11.39 -26.96
CA ILE A 229 -14.21 -10.28 -27.80
C ILE A 229 -13.10 -9.80 -28.76
N TYR A 230 -11.81 -9.99 -28.41
CA TYR A 230 -10.72 -9.55 -29.26
C TYR A 230 -10.62 -10.35 -30.54
N TYR A 231 -10.35 -9.63 -31.62
CA TYR A 231 -9.84 -10.16 -32.88
C TYR A 231 -8.89 -9.12 -33.49
N ASN A 232 -8.04 -9.54 -34.41
CA ASN A 232 -7.07 -8.64 -35.04
C ASN A 232 -7.79 -7.54 -35.84
N GLY A 233 -7.49 -6.29 -35.49
CA GLY A 233 -8.08 -5.11 -36.14
C GLY A 233 -9.33 -4.56 -35.45
N ILE A 234 -9.87 -5.23 -34.40
CA ILE A 234 -10.95 -4.62 -33.60
C ILE A 234 -10.46 -3.28 -33.02
N THR A 235 -11.31 -2.28 -33.02
CA THR A 235 -10.97 -1.01 -32.35
C THR A 235 -11.21 -1.11 -30.84
N VAL A 236 -10.52 -0.25 -30.09
CA VAL A 236 -10.75 -0.09 -28.66
C VAL A 236 -12.23 0.24 -28.40
N GLY A 237 -12.82 1.11 -29.23
CA GLY A 237 -14.23 1.46 -29.12
C GLY A 237 -15.16 0.25 -29.24
N GLU A 238 -15.00 -0.54 -30.31
CA GLU A 238 -15.80 -1.75 -30.55
C GLU A 238 -15.64 -2.78 -29.42
N PHE A 239 -14.42 -2.95 -28.90
CA PHE A 239 -14.18 -3.85 -27.75
C PHE A 239 -14.97 -3.41 -26.52
N LEU A 240 -14.95 -2.11 -26.20
CA LEU A 240 -15.69 -1.56 -25.04
C LEU A 240 -17.20 -1.66 -25.23
N ASP A 241 -17.70 -1.36 -26.45
CA ASP A 241 -19.13 -1.41 -26.78
C ASP A 241 -19.68 -2.85 -26.73
N LYS A 242 -18.84 -3.86 -26.97
CA LYS A 242 -19.16 -5.28 -26.82
C LYS A 242 -19.03 -5.79 -25.37
N GLY A 243 -18.81 -4.92 -24.39
CA GLY A 243 -18.74 -5.27 -22.97
C GLY A 243 -17.34 -5.56 -22.41
N GLY A 244 -16.29 -5.25 -23.19
CA GLY A 244 -14.92 -5.20 -22.68
C GLY A 244 -14.71 -4.06 -21.69
N LEU A 245 -13.68 -4.13 -20.87
CA LEU A 245 -13.38 -3.12 -19.87
C LEU A 245 -12.02 -2.46 -20.15
N THR A 246 -11.89 -1.17 -19.83
CA THR A 246 -10.62 -0.43 -19.96
C THR A 246 -9.49 -1.09 -19.14
N ILE A 247 -9.83 -1.70 -18.02
CA ILE A 247 -8.86 -2.42 -17.18
C ILE A 247 -8.33 -3.68 -17.88
N ASP A 248 -9.14 -4.37 -18.69
CA ASP A 248 -8.70 -5.52 -19.46
C ASP A 248 -7.69 -5.09 -20.53
N LEU A 249 -7.96 -3.99 -21.27
CA LEU A 249 -7.02 -3.43 -22.24
C LEU A 249 -5.65 -3.14 -21.62
N LYS A 250 -5.65 -2.48 -20.48
CA LYS A 250 -4.41 -2.16 -19.77
C LYS A 250 -3.66 -3.43 -19.36
N TRP A 251 -4.35 -4.35 -18.71
CA TRP A 251 -3.76 -5.59 -18.21
C TRP A 251 -3.24 -6.47 -19.35
N ASP A 252 -4.00 -6.58 -20.44
CA ASP A 252 -3.64 -7.42 -21.59
C ASP A 252 -2.45 -6.87 -22.39
N VAL A 253 -2.31 -5.55 -22.45
CA VAL A 253 -1.12 -4.88 -23.02
C VAL A 253 0.11 -5.11 -22.11
N GLU A 254 -0.05 -4.92 -20.79
CA GLU A 254 1.04 -5.12 -19.82
C GLU A 254 1.57 -6.56 -19.81
N HIS A 255 0.72 -7.55 -20.14
CA HIS A 255 1.09 -8.96 -20.20
C HIS A 255 1.46 -9.44 -21.62
N ASN A 256 1.56 -8.53 -22.59
CA ASN A 256 1.88 -8.83 -23.99
C ASN A 256 0.89 -9.82 -24.63
N PHE A 257 -0.38 -9.77 -24.26
CA PHE A 257 -1.43 -10.55 -24.93
C PHE A 257 -1.99 -9.83 -26.14
N ILE A 258 -1.97 -8.51 -26.07
CA ILE A 258 -2.41 -7.62 -27.16
C ILE A 258 -1.43 -6.44 -27.34
N LYS A 259 -1.45 -5.86 -28.53
CA LYS A 259 -0.82 -4.57 -28.83
C LYS A 259 -1.89 -3.61 -29.35
N ILE A 260 -1.83 -2.35 -28.92
CA ILE A 260 -2.74 -1.29 -29.37
C ILE A 260 -1.91 -0.24 -30.12
N SER A 261 -2.34 0.07 -31.33
CA SER A 261 -1.65 1.00 -32.25
C SER A 261 -2.61 2.01 -32.87
#